data_235e0a0fbe17395b1437f7bf0915e850
#
_entry.id   235e0a0fbe17395b1437f7bf0915e850
#
_cell.length_a   1.000
_cell.length_b   1.000
_cell.length_c   1.000
_cell.angle_alpha   90.00
_cell.angle_beta   90.00
_cell.angle_gamma   90.00
#
_symmetry.space_group_name_H-M   'P 1'
#
loop_
_entity.id
_entity.type
_entity.pdbx_description
1 polymer ?
#
loop_
_entity_poly.entity_id
_entity_poly.type
_entity_poly.pdbx_seq_one_letter_code
_entity_poly.pdbx_strand_id
1 'polypeptide(L)'
;MLSILIVEDDITFSLMLTTWLGKKGFVVRSSSSVSDAKRRLGEEAFDLVISDLRLPDSDGIDLLKWLKNTHPSLPLIMMTSYAEIQTAVQAMKLGAADYIAKPLNPDELLGKIKELVYVEE
;
A
#
# COMPACT_ATOMS: atom_id res chain seq x y z
N MET A 1 -6.42 -12.40 11.72
CA MET A 1 -5.17 -11.80 11.24
C MET A 1 -5.45 -10.69 10.25
N LEU A 2 -4.70 -9.61 10.32
CA LEU A 2 -4.85 -8.50 9.39
C LEU A 2 -4.17 -8.81 8.06
N SER A 3 -4.84 -8.45 6.96
CA SER A 3 -4.38 -8.72 5.59
C SER A 3 -3.94 -7.43 4.92
N ILE A 4 -2.75 -7.47 4.31
CA ILE A 4 -2.15 -6.32 3.63
C ILE A 4 -1.88 -6.70 2.18
N LEU A 5 -2.27 -5.81 1.26
CA LEU A 5 -1.90 -5.92 -0.15
C LEU A 5 -0.78 -4.93 -0.44
N ILE A 6 0.33 -5.45 -0.95
CA ILE A 6 1.47 -4.65 -1.42
C ILE A 6 1.35 -4.53 -2.94
N VAL A 7 1.41 -3.32 -3.46
CA VAL A 7 1.39 -3.07 -4.91
C VAL A 7 2.73 -2.44 -5.30
N GLU A 8 3.60 -3.24 -5.91
CA GLU A 8 4.98 -2.88 -6.19
C GLU A 8 5.52 -3.75 -7.32
N ASP A 9 6.14 -3.16 -8.33
CA ASP A 9 6.70 -3.90 -9.47
C ASP A 9 8.17 -4.33 -9.28
N ASP A 10 8.89 -3.74 -8.33
CA ASP A 10 10.23 -4.21 -7.98
C ASP A 10 10.11 -5.49 -7.17
N ILE A 11 10.45 -6.62 -7.79
CA ILE A 11 10.29 -7.95 -7.20
C ILE A 11 11.10 -8.11 -5.93
N THR A 12 12.34 -7.64 -5.91
CA THR A 12 13.22 -7.75 -4.74
C THR A 12 12.68 -6.96 -3.56
N PHE A 13 12.29 -5.72 -3.80
CA PHE A 13 11.73 -4.86 -2.77
C PHE A 13 10.41 -5.44 -2.23
N SER A 14 9.54 -5.89 -3.13
CA SER A 14 8.25 -6.49 -2.77
C SER A 14 8.44 -7.73 -1.90
N LEU A 15 9.38 -8.60 -2.28
CA LEU A 15 9.66 -9.82 -1.53
C LEU A 15 10.20 -9.50 -0.13
N MET A 16 11.12 -8.55 -0.03
CA MET A 16 11.67 -8.10 1.25
C MET A 16 10.56 -7.60 2.17
N LEU A 17 9.72 -6.73 1.67
CA LEU A 17 8.64 -6.12 2.43
C LEU A 17 7.58 -7.15 2.84
N THR A 18 7.20 -8.02 1.92
CA THR A 18 6.24 -9.11 2.17
C THR A 18 6.75 -10.05 3.26
N THR A 19 8.02 -10.43 3.18
CA THR A 19 8.65 -11.31 4.16
C THR A 19 8.71 -10.65 5.54
N TRP A 20 9.12 -9.39 5.59
CA TRP A 20 9.25 -8.66 6.85
C TRP A 20 7.88 -8.49 7.53
N LEU A 21 6.87 -8.07 6.78
CA LEU A 21 5.52 -7.90 7.34
C LEU A 21 4.90 -9.25 7.74
N GLY A 22 5.18 -10.31 6.99
CA GLY A 22 4.74 -11.65 7.36
C GLY A 22 5.29 -12.09 8.71
N LYS A 23 6.55 -11.75 9.00
CA LYS A 23 7.17 -12.04 10.29
C LYS A 23 6.56 -11.22 11.43
N LYS A 24 5.93 -10.10 11.13
CA LYS A 24 5.22 -9.28 12.11
C LYS A 24 3.78 -9.76 12.37
N GLY A 25 3.36 -10.83 11.71
CA GLY A 25 2.06 -11.44 11.95
C GLY A 25 0.97 -11.07 10.97
N PHE A 26 1.29 -10.33 9.91
CA PHE A 26 0.31 -9.97 8.89
C PHE A 26 0.23 -11.04 7.81
N VAL A 27 -0.96 -11.20 7.25
CA VAL A 27 -1.14 -11.97 6.00
C VAL A 27 -0.88 -11.00 4.85
N VAL A 28 0.10 -11.29 4.02
CA VAL A 28 0.55 -10.35 2.99
C VAL A 28 0.42 -10.98 1.61
N ARG A 29 -0.17 -10.23 0.68
CA ARG A 29 -0.22 -10.56 -0.75
C ARG A 29 0.46 -9.44 -1.52
N SER A 30 0.99 -9.75 -2.69
CA SER A 30 1.61 -8.72 -3.53
C SER A 30 1.05 -8.77 -4.94
N SER A 31 0.97 -7.59 -5.55
CA SER A 31 0.61 -7.40 -6.95
C SER A 31 1.66 -6.50 -7.58
N SER A 32 2.02 -6.78 -8.83
CA SER A 32 3.06 -6.02 -9.53
C SER A 32 2.52 -4.94 -10.46
N SER A 33 1.19 -4.77 -10.50
CA SER A 33 0.53 -3.81 -11.38
C SER A 33 -0.78 -3.36 -10.76
N VAL A 34 -1.31 -2.24 -11.25
CA VAL A 34 -2.63 -1.74 -10.85
C VAL A 34 -3.72 -2.73 -11.26
N SER A 35 -3.61 -3.28 -12.46
CA SER A 35 -4.56 -4.27 -12.97
C SER A 35 -4.65 -5.49 -12.07
N ASP A 36 -3.51 -6.05 -11.67
CA ASP A 36 -3.48 -7.22 -10.79
C ASP A 36 -4.02 -6.87 -9.39
N ALA A 37 -3.69 -5.68 -8.90
CA ALA A 37 -4.20 -5.22 -7.61
C ALA A 37 -5.73 -5.13 -7.62
N LYS A 38 -6.31 -4.56 -8.65
CA LYS A 38 -7.77 -4.48 -8.80
C LYS A 38 -8.41 -5.86 -8.82
N ARG A 39 -7.79 -6.80 -9.53
CA ARG A 39 -8.26 -8.19 -9.56
C ARG A 39 -8.28 -8.82 -8.17
N ARG A 40 -7.17 -8.70 -7.43
CA ARG A 40 -7.08 -9.25 -6.08
C ARG A 40 -8.08 -8.61 -5.13
N LEU A 41 -8.26 -7.31 -5.23
CA LEU A 41 -9.21 -6.57 -4.38
C LEU A 41 -10.65 -6.97 -4.65
N GLY A 42 -10.94 -7.49 -5.84
CA GLY A 42 -12.25 -8.04 -6.17
C GLY A 42 -12.45 -9.47 -5.69
N GLU A 43 -11.38 -10.19 -5.39
CA GLU A 43 -11.44 -11.61 -5.01
C GLU A 43 -11.20 -11.87 -3.52
N GLU A 44 -10.42 -11.01 -2.85
CA GLU A 44 -10.02 -11.20 -1.46
C GLU A 44 -10.31 -9.94 -0.65
N ALA A 45 -10.53 -10.11 0.64
CA ALA A 45 -10.68 -9.00 1.57
C ALA A 45 -9.32 -8.59 2.13
N PHE A 46 -9.07 -7.28 2.21
CA PHE A 46 -7.85 -6.71 2.78
C PHE A 46 -8.19 -5.65 3.81
N ASP A 47 -7.28 -5.44 4.75
CA ASP A 47 -7.41 -4.41 5.79
C ASP A 47 -6.61 -3.16 5.47
N LEU A 48 -5.62 -3.27 4.58
CA LEU A 48 -4.74 -2.18 4.21
C LEU A 48 -4.13 -2.43 2.84
N VAL A 49 -3.94 -1.36 2.06
CA VAL A 49 -3.17 -1.40 0.81
C VAL A 49 -1.95 -0.50 0.98
N ILE A 50 -0.79 -1.00 0.60
CA ILE A 50 0.46 -0.22 0.52
C ILE A 50 0.90 -0.25 -0.94
N SER A 51 0.85 0.88 -1.63
CA SER A 51 1.10 0.96 -3.05
C SER A 51 2.22 1.91 -3.41
N ASP A 52 3.09 1.48 -4.31
CA ASP A 52 4.02 2.39 -4.96
C ASP A 52 3.24 3.40 -5.79
N LEU A 53 3.79 4.59 -5.93
CA LEU A 53 3.22 5.64 -6.76
C LEU A 53 3.40 5.31 -8.25
N ARG A 54 4.54 4.73 -8.63
CA ARG A 54 4.87 4.41 -10.03
C ARG A 54 4.74 2.92 -10.27
N LEU A 55 3.87 2.54 -11.20
CA LEU A 55 3.59 1.16 -11.57
C LEU A 55 3.61 1.04 -13.10
N PRO A 56 3.84 -0.18 -13.65
CA PRO A 56 4.09 -0.32 -15.09
C PRO A 56 2.88 -0.01 -15.98
N ASP A 57 1.67 -0.27 -15.52
CA ASP A 57 0.45 -0.10 -16.32
C ASP A 57 -0.33 1.18 -16.00
N SER A 58 -0.09 1.77 -14.81
CA SER A 58 -0.76 2.97 -14.36
C SER A 58 0.01 3.51 -13.17
N ASP A 59 -0.61 4.32 -12.33
CA ASP A 59 0.05 4.84 -11.12
C ASP A 59 -0.80 4.60 -9.87
N GLY A 60 -0.18 4.85 -8.71
CA GLY A 60 -0.86 4.67 -7.43
C GLY A 60 -2.03 5.63 -7.22
N ILE A 61 -2.01 6.79 -7.87
CA ILE A 61 -3.11 7.77 -7.80
C ILE A 61 -4.35 7.18 -8.48
N ASP A 62 -4.18 6.53 -9.62
CA ASP A 62 -5.28 5.89 -10.34
C ASP A 62 -5.88 4.76 -9.49
N LEU A 63 -5.04 3.95 -8.88
CA LEU A 63 -5.49 2.91 -7.96
C LEU A 63 -6.26 3.50 -6.78
N LEU A 64 -5.74 4.60 -6.20
CA LEU A 64 -6.39 5.27 -5.07
C LEU A 64 -7.79 5.76 -5.43
N LYS A 65 -7.94 6.39 -6.58
CA LYS A 65 -9.24 6.87 -7.04
C LYS A 65 -10.23 5.73 -7.21
N TRP A 66 -9.79 4.64 -7.82
CA TRP A 66 -10.61 3.44 -7.98
C TRP A 66 -10.99 2.85 -6.62
N LEU A 67 -10.04 2.79 -5.70
CA LEU A 67 -10.25 2.24 -4.37
C LEU A 67 -11.30 3.04 -3.58
N LYS A 68 -11.26 4.36 -3.67
CA LYS A 68 -12.22 5.23 -2.98
C LYS A 68 -13.65 5.03 -3.48
N ASN A 69 -13.82 4.64 -4.74
CA ASN A 69 -15.12 4.36 -5.30
C ASN A 69 -15.63 2.95 -4.99
N THR A 70 -14.73 1.98 -4.86
CA THR A 70 -15.10 0.56 -4.72
C THR A 70 -14.97 0.04 -3.30
N HIS A 71 -13.98 0.54 -2.56
CA HIS A 71 -13.65 0.10 -1.20
C HIS A 71 -13.38 1.33 -0.33
N PRO A 72 -14.39 2.18 -0.09
CA PRO A 72 -14.15 3.49 0.54
C PRO A 72 -13.59 3.44 1.96
N SER A 73 -13.79 2.33 2.67
CA SER A 73 -13.27 2.17 4.04
C SER A 73 -11.87 1.57 4.11
N LEU A 74 -11.34 1.13 2.97
CA LEU A 74 -10.02 0.47 2.93
C LEU A 74 -8.92 1.54 2.85
N PRO A 75 -8.04 1.64 3.88
CA PRO A 75 -6.98 2.64 3.85
C PRO A 75 -5.85 2.25 2.89
N LEU A 76 -5.21 3.27 2.31
CA LEU A 76 -4.08 3.11 1.42
C LEU A 76 -2.93 4.00 1.88
N ILE A 77 -1.74 3.41 2.05
CA ILE A 77 -0.49 4.12 2.27
C ILE A 77 0.25 4.18 0.93
N MET A 78 0.64 5.39 0.51
CA MET A 78 1.39 5.59 -0.72
C MET A 78 2.88 5.55 -0.45
N MET A 79 3.63 4.72 -1.19
CA MET A 79 5.09 4.71 -1.17
C MET A 79 5.60 5.63 -2.28
N THR A 80 6.56 6.49 -1.97
CA THR A 80 7.04 7.49 -2.92
C THR A 80 8.54 7.74 -2.77
N SER A 81 9.20 8.19 -3.85
CA SER A 81 10.56 8.71 -3.76
C SER A 81 10.50 10.17 -3.28
N TYR A 82 11.63 10.70 -2.80
CA TYR A 82 11.70 12.10 -2.42
C TYR A 82 11.37 13.05 -3.57
N ALA A 83 11.70 12.67 -4.80
CA ALA A 83 11.40 13.47 -5.99
C ALA A 83 9.88 13.56 -6.25
N GLU A 84 9.09 12.66 -5.69
CA GLU A 84 7.65 12.54 -5.94
C GLU A 84 6.80 13.00 -4.75
N ILE A 85 7.40 13.65 -3.74
CA ILE A 85 6.67 14.02 -2.52
C ILE A 85 5.48 14.92 -2.81
N GLN A 86 5.59 15.84 -3.79
CA GLN A 86 4.47 16.71 -4.14
C GLN A 86 3.27 15.90 -4.65
N THR A 87 3.51 14.84 -5.40
CA THR A 87 2.44 13.95 -5.87
C THR A 87 1.83 13.16 -4.70
N ALA A 88 2.67 12.75 -3.74
CA ALA A 88 2.17 12.07 -2.53
C ALA A 88 1.27 13.01 -1.70
N VAL A 89 1.62 14.28 -1.61
CA VAL A 89 0.78 15.27 -0.92
C VAL A 89 -0.59 15.38 -1.61
N GLN A 90 -0.63 15.34 -2.95
CA GLN A 90 -1.89 15.32 -3.69
C GLN A 90 -2.69 14.04 -3.40
N ALA A 91 -2.01 12.90 -3.25
CA ALA A 91 -2.67 11.64 -2.88
C ALA A 91 -3.39 11.78 -1.54
N MET A 92 -2.80 12.48 -0.58
CA MET A 92 -3.45 12.75 0.70
C MET A 92 -4.76 13.53 0.53
N LYS A 93 -4.77 14.50 -0.36
CA LYS A 93 -5.97 15.28 -0.67
C LYS A 93 -7.05 14.44 -1.35
N LEU A 94 -6.66 13.39 -2.05
CA LEU A 94 -7.57 12.48 -2.74
C LEU A 94 -8.04 11.32 -1.83
N GLY A 95 -7.56 11.28 -0.60
CA GLY A 95 -8.05 10.32 0.37
C GLY A 95 -7.10 9.21 0.77
N ALA A 96 -5.81 9.28 0.39
CA ALA A 96 -4.82 8.36 0.93
C ALA A 96 -4.72 8.54 2.45
N ALA A 97 -4.55 7.44 3.17
CA ALA A 97 -4.47 7.50 4.62
C ALA A 97 -3.14 8.09 5.09
N ASP A 98 -2.06 7.80 4.37
CA ASP A 98 -0.73 8.33 4.67
C ASP A 98 0.19 8.09 3.46
N TYR A 99 1.43 8.58 3.56
CA TYR A 99 2.48 8.25 2.61
C TYR A 99 3.78 7.99 3.35
N ILE A 100 4.70 7.30 2.70
CA ILE A 100 6.03 7.04 3.24
C ILE A 100 7.07 7.12 2.11
N ALA A 101 8.20 7.76 2.39
CA ALA A 101 9.26 7.93 1.40
C ALA A 101 10.18 6.71 1.35
N LYS A 102 10.65 6.38 0.15
CA LYS A 102 11.70 5.38 -0.05
C LYS A 102 13.07 6.05 0.05
N PRO A 103 14.07 5.40 0.63
CA PRO A 103 14.05 4.06 1.21
C PRO A 103 13.25 4.04 2.52
N LEU A 104 12.47 2.97 2.70
CA LEU A 104 11.57 2.86 3.86
C LEU A 104 12.36 2.64 5.15
N ASN A 105 11.92 3.30 6.20
CA ASN A 105 12.29 2.96 7.56
C ASN A 105 11.25 1.94 8.05
N PRO A 106 11.62 0.69 8.36
CA PRO A 106 10.65 -0.33 8.75
C PRO A 106 9.83 0.03 9.99
N ASP A 107 10.46 0.65 10.99
CA ASP A 107 9.75 1.04 12.21
C ASP A 107 8.73 2.14 11.95
N GLU A 108 9.06 3.08 11.07
CA GLU A 108 8.14 4.14 10.64
C GLU A 108 6.93 3.54 9.93
N LEU A 109 7.17 2.60 9.01
CA LEU A 109 6.07 1.93 8.29
C LEU A 109 5.18 1.16 9.27
N LEU A 110 5.77 0.41 10.18
CA LEU A 110 4.99 -0.35 11.16
C LEU A 110 4.15 0.57 12.04
N GLY A 111 4.70 1.72 12.46
CA GLY A 111 3.95 2.73 13.21
C GLY A 111 2.75 3.26 12.46
N LYS A 112 2.91 3.56 11.16
CA LYS A 112 1.81 4.02 10.32
C LYS A 112 0.74 2.94 10.15
N ILE A 113 1.14 1.69 9.96
CA ILE A 113 0.20 0.57 9.87
C ILE A 113 -0.63 0.47 11.14
N LYS A 114 0.01 0.53 12.30
CA LYS A 114 -0.67 0.41 13.60
C LYS A 114 -1.63 1.56 13.89
N GLU A 115 -1.39 2.73 13.33
CA GLU A 115 -2.30 3.86 13.45
C GLU A 115 -3.57 3.69 12.63
N LEU A 116 -3.47 2.97 11.51
CA LEU A 116 -4.56 2.85 10.54
C LEU A 116 -5.41 1.60 10.73
N VAL A 117 -4.82 0.53 11.25
CA VAL A 117 -5.52 -0.73 11.48
C VAL A 117 -5.30 -1.17 12.92
N TYR A 118 -6.35 -1.71 13.50
CA TYR A 118 -6.26 -2.23 14.86
C TYR A 118 -5.42 -3.51 14.86
N VAL A 119 -4.34 -3.49 15.62
CA VAL A 119 -3.48 -4.65 15.80
C VAL A 119 -3.67 -5.14 17.23
N GLU A 120 -4.25 -6.32 17.37
CA GLU A 120 -4.43 -6.95 18.67
C GLU A 120 -3.11 -7.58 19.12
N GLU A 121 -2.67 -7.22 20.30
CA GLU A 121 -1.43 -7.74 20.87
C GLU A 121 -1.67 -8.97 21.75
#